data_c01bc134a27d459870aa9f9285d95df0
#
_entry.id   c01bc134a27d459870aa9f9285d95df0
#
_cell.length_a   1.000
_cell.length_b   1.000
_cell.length_c   1.000
_cell.angle_alpha   90.00
_cell.angle_beta   90.00
_cell.angle_gamma   90.00
#
_symmetry.space_group_name_H-M   'P 1'
#
loop_
_entity.id
_entity.type
_entity.pdbx_description
1 polymer ?
#
loop_
_entity_poly.entity_id
_entity_poly.type
_entity_poly.pdbx_seq_one_letter_code
_entity_poly.pdbx_strand_id
1 'polypeptide(L)'
;MRASCAPSYATTRPTTSYGCASVISTRAKAGSDFGELHDFVEWARFDNMGAFVYSAEDHTLAARMDDTPTRKTAERRRAKLMELQQAIAMSRNEARVGRTFDALVTGVCEETEHLLEGRIVGQAPEIDGRLLINDGIELLPKELPAFAKVEITDAHPYDLVGAVVA
;
A
#
# COMPACT_ATOMS: atom_id res chain seq x y z
N MET A 1 -0.44 -4.58 -39.11
CA MET A 1 -1.33 -3.83 -38.21
C MET A 1 -1.57 -4.67 -36.98
N ARG A 2 -0.90 -4.37 -35.87
CA ARG A 2 -1.17 -5.03 -34.57
C ARG A 2 -2.30 -4.24 -33.91
N ALA A 3 -3.47 -4.87 -33.75
CA ALA A 3 -4.53 -4.32 -32.93
C ALA A 3 -3.99 -4.20 -31.49
N SER A 4 -3.91 -2.99 -30.96
CA SER A 4 -3.65 -2.76 -29.57
C SER A 4 -4.87 -3.27 -28.80
N CYS A 5 -4.74 -4.43 -28.19
CA CYS A 5 -5.72 -4.90 -27.23
C CYS A 5 -5.54 -4.03 -25.97
N ALA A 6 -6.29 -2.95 -25.90
CA ALA A 6 -6.39 -2.20 -24.65
C ALA A 6 -6.99 -3.15 -23.61
N PRO A 7 -6.41 -3.24 -22.40
CA PRO A 7 -6.96 -4.10 -21.37
C PRO A 7 -8.39 -3.65 -21.05
N SER A 8 -9.32 -4.60 -21.06
CA SER A 8 -10.75 -4.39 -20.78
C SER A 8 -11.03 -4.20 -19.28
N TYR A 9 -10.26 -3.34 -18.62
CA TYR A 9 -10.60 -2.94 -17.27
C TYR A 9 -11.84 -2.05 -17.31
N ALA A 10 -12.74 -2.27 -16.35
CA ALA A 10 -13.94 -1.45 -16.22
C ALA A 10 -13.57 0.04 -16.25
N THR A 11 -14.32 0.83 -16.98
CA THR A 11 -14.06 2.25 -17.24
C THR A 11 -14.09 3.14 -15.99
N THR A 12 -14.48 2.60 -14.85
CA THR A 12 -14.61 3.34 -13.59
C THR A 12 -13.57 2.83 -12.59
N ARG A 13 -12.61 3.68 -12.21
CA ARG A 13 -11.74 3.41 -11.08
C ARG A 13 -12.58 3.24 -9.82
N PRO A 14 -12.26 2.29 -8.96
CA PRO A 14 -12.85 2.26 -7.62
C PRO A 14 -12.49 3.58 -6.91
N THR A 15 -13.50 4.34 -6.51
CA THR A 15 -13.34 5.63 -5.80
C THR A 15 -12.81 5.45 -4.38
N THR A 16 -12.85 4.24 -3.87
CA THR A 16 -12.39 3.88 -2.52
C THR A 16 -11.77 2.49 -2.59
N SER A 17 -10.45 2.42 -2.73
CA SER A 17 -9.72 1.17 -2.52
C SER A 17 -9.35 1.08 -1.04
N TYR A 18 -10.25 0.53 -0.23
CA TYR A 18 -9.87 0.09 1.11
C TYR A 18 -8.77 -0.95 0.97
N GLY A 19 -7.66 -0.71 1.67
CA GLY A 19 -6.45 -1.46 1.54
C GLY A 19 -6.69 -2.96 1.60
N CYS A 20 -6.37 -3.63 0.51
CA CYS A 20 -6.17 -5.04 0.50
C CYS A 20 -4.73 -5.25 0.06
N ALA A 21 -3.93 -5.89 0.91
CA ALA A 21 -2.63 -6.38 0.52
C ALA A 21 -2.84 -7.42 -0.58
N SER A 22 -2.70 -7.02 -1.83
CA SER A 22 -2.79 -7.93 -2.95
C SER A 22 -1.45 -8.62 -3.13
N VAL A 23 -1.39 -9.89 -2.77
CA VAL A 23 -0.24 -10.74 -3.10
C VAL A 23 -0.28 -11.01 -4.59
N ILE A 24 0.60 -10.37 -5.34
CA ILE A 24 0.73 -10.57 -6.77
C ILE A 24 1.92 -11.51 -7.01
N SER A 25 1.62 -12.72 -7.46
CA SER A 25 2.67 -13.63 -7.90
C SER A 25 3.31 -13.09 -9.17
N THR A 26 4.63 -12.89 -9.16
CA THR A 26 5.42 -12.47 -10.33
C THR A 26 5.57 -13.56 -11.38
N ARG A 27 4.66 -14.51 -11.41
CA ARG A 27 4.66 -15.67 -12.32
C ARG A 27 4.18 -15.37 -13.72
N ALA A 28 4.01 -14.13 -14.13
CA ALA A 28 3.65 -13.77 -15.49
C ALA A 28 4.55 -14.50 -16.49
N LYS A 29 3.98 -15.34 -17.37
CA LYS A 29 4.70 -16.24 -18.28
C LYS A 29 5.51 -15.48 -19.31
N ALA A 30 4.88 -14.54 -20.00
CA ALA A 30 5.51 -13.73 -21.02
C ALA A 30 5.82 -12.31 -20.53
N GLY A 31 6.68 -11.62 -21.28
CA GLY A 31 6.91 -10.19 -21.03
C GLY A 31 5.65 -9.34 -21.18
N SER A 32 4.70 -9.77 -22.03
CA SER A 32 3.37 -9.17 -22.21
C SER A 32 2.53 -9.24 -20.95
N ASP A 33 2.46 -10.41 -20.29
CA ASP A 33 1.66 -10.61 -19.08
C ASP A 33 2.16 -9.73 -17.93
N PHE A 34 3.48 -9.53 -17.85
CA PHE A 34 4.05 -8.60 -16.86
C PHE A 34 3.72 -7.14 -17.19
N GLY A 35 3.69 -6.78 -18.47
CA GLY A 35 3.26 -5.45 -18.92
C GLY A 35 1.81 -5.19 -18.52
N GLU A 36 0.91 -6.13 -18.81
CA GLU A 36 -0.51 -6.01 -18.44
C GLU A 36 -0.71 -5.89 -16.91
N LEU A 37 0.07 -6.65 -16.13
CA LEU A 37 0.05 -6.54 -14.67
C LEU A 37 0.53 -5.17 -14.18
N HIS A 38 1.61 -4.64 -14.76
CA HIS A 38 2.13 -3.32 -14.45
C HIS A 38 1.10 -2.23 -14.76
N ASP A 39 0.51 -2.27 -15.95
CA ASP A 39 -0.54 -1.34 -16.39
C ASP A 39 -1.79 -1.43 -15.49
N PHE A 40 -2.14 -2.65 -15.05
CA PHE A 40 -3.23 -2.85 -14.10
C PHE A 40 -2.93 -2.19 -12.74
N VAL A 41 -1.73 -2.36 -12.19
CA VAL A 41 -1.34 -1.74 -10.92
C VAL A 41 -1.36 -0.21 -11.03
N GLU A 42 -0.86 0.33 -12.15
CA GLU A 42 -0.88 1.76 -12.43
C GLU A 42 -2.31 2.32 -12.54
N TRP A 43 -3.21 1.56 -13.20
CA TRP A 43 -4.61 1.92 -13.30
C TRP A 43 -5.36 1.81 -11.97
N ALA A 44 -5.16 0.71 -11.23
CA ALA A 44 -5.88 0.43 -9.99
C ALA A 44 -5.49 1.39 -8.86
N ARG A 45 -4.22 1.84 -8.84
CA ARG A 45 -3.68 2.77 -7.82
C ARG A 45 -3.99 2.32 -6.41
N PHE A 46 -3.55 1.13 -6.04
CA PHE A 46 -3.76 0.59 -4.70
C PHE A 46 -3.19 1.52 -3.62
N ASP A 47 -3.87 1.63 -2.48
CA ASP A 47 -3.33 2.32 -1.31
C ASP A 47 -2.11 1.54 -0.77
N ASN A 48 -2.28 0.24 -0.61
CA ASN A 48 -1.23 -0.66 -0.18
C ASN A 48 -1.17 -1.89 -1.09
N MET A 49 0.02 -2.32 -1.46
CA MET A 49 0.25 -3.52 -2.26
C MET A 49 1.60 -4.13 -1.90
N GLY A 50 1.62 -5.44 -1.71
CA GLY A 50 2.83 -6.24 -1.59
C GLY A 50 3.04 -7.12 -2.81
N ALA A 51 4.27 -7.27 -3.27
CA ALA A 51 4.66 -8.20 -4.30
C ALA A 51 5.72 -9.17 -3.79
N PHE A 52 5.52 -10.46 -4.04
CA PHE A 52 6.45 -11.51 -3.62
C PHE A 52 6.93 -12.32 -4.82
N VAL A 53 8.16 -12.79 -4.74
CA VAL A 53 8.68 -13.75 -5.72
C VAL A 53 8.01 -15.10 -5.46
N TYR A 54 7.45 -15.69 -6.52
CA TYR A 54 6.82 -16.99 -6.44
C TYR A 54 7.84 -18.06 -6.01
N SER A 55 7.46 -18.85 -5.02
CA SER A 55 8.13 -20.08 -4.62
C SER A 55 7.24 -21.27 -5.00
N ALA A 56 7.83 -22.26 -5.68
CA ALA A 56 7.10 -23.46 -6.04
C ALA A 56 6.83 -24.32 -4.79
N GLU A 57 5.58 -24.66 -4.57
CA GLU A 57 5.17 -25.58 -3.52
C GLU A 57 4.67 -26.88 -4.16
N ASP A 58 5.15 -28.00 -3.65
CA ASP A 58 4.78 -29.32 -4.13
C ASP A 58 3.25 -29.52 -4.10
N HIS A 59 2.76 -30.30 -5.06
CA HIS A 59 1.34 -30.62 -5.23
C HIS A 59 0.41 -29.48 -5.65
N THR A 60 0.92 -28.28 -5.93
CA THR A 60 0.11 -27.20 -6.49
C THR A 60 0.03 -27.27 -8.01
N LEU A 61 -1.09 -26.78 -8.59
CA LEU A 61 -1.19 -26.61 -10.05
C LEU A 61 -0.13 -25.65 -10.56
N ALA A 62 0.21 -24.66 -9.75
CA ALA A 62 1.23 -23.67 -10.05
C ALA A 62 2.63 -24.31 -10.22
N ALA A 63 3.00 -25.31 -9.44
CA ALA A 63 4.28 -26.00 -9.57
C ALA A 63 4.39 -26.84 -10.85
N ARG A 64 3.26 -27.25 -11.43
CA ARG A 64 3.19 -28.10 -12.64
C ARG A 64 3.19 -27.31 -13.94
N MET A 65 3.11 -25.98 -13.87
CA MET A 65 3.08 -25.16 -15.08
C MET A 65 4.50 -24.90 -15.57
N ASP A 66 4.74 -25.14 -16.85
CA ASP A 66 5.98 -24.77 -17.53
C ASP A 66 6.11 -23.25 -17.68
N ASP A 67 7.28 -22.74 -18.04
CA ASP A 67 7.59 -21.32 -18.27
C ASP A 67 7.61 -20.42 -17.02
N THR A 68 8.06 -20.93 -15.90
CA THR A 68 8.37 -20.09 -14.73
C THR A 68 9.57 -19.19 -15.03
N PRO A 69 9.48 -17.87 -14.83
CA PRO A 69 10.63 -16.99 -15.07
C PRO A 69 11.78 -17.33 -14.12
N THR A 70 13.01 -17.07 -14.55
CA THR A 70 14.18 -17.26 -13.68
C THR A 70 14.03 -16.38 -12.42
N ARG A 71 14.60 -16.82 -11.29
CA ARG A 71 14.57 -16.07 -10.03
C ARG A 71 15.05 -14.62 -10.21
N LYS A 72 16.11 -14.40 -10.96
CA LYS A 72 16.62 -13.05 -11.28
C LYS A 72 15.59 -12.19 -12.04
N THR A 73 14.85 -12.81 -12.97
CA THR A 73 13.77 -12.11 -13.69
C THR A 73 12.60 -11.78 -12.76
N ALA A 74 12.21 -12.72 -11.90
CA ALA A 74 11.13 -12.52 -10.94
C ALA A 74 11.46 -11.42 -9.90
N GLU A 75 12.68 -11.40 -9.38
CA GLU A 75 13.17 -10.36 -8.47
C GLU A 75 13.18 -8.98 -9.14
N ARG A 76 13.64 -8.89 -10.39
CA ARG A 76 13.59 -7.62 -11.15
C ARG A 76 12.16 -7.14 -11.41
N ARG A 77 11.23 -8.03 -11.71
CA ARG A 77 9.82 -7.72 -11.91
C ARG A 77 9.18 -7.24 -10.59
N ARG A 78 9.45 -7.95 -9.50
CA ARG A 78 9.03 -7.53 -8.16
C ARG A 78 9.52 -6.12 -7.83
N ALA A 79 10.80 -5.83 -8.04
CA ALA A 79 11.38 -4.52 -7.78
C ALA A 79 10.64 -3.41 -8.55
N LYS A 80 10.36 -3.62 -9.85
CA LYS A 80 9.61 -2.66 -10.67
C LYS A 80 8.18 -2.42 -10.19
N LEU A 81 7.48 -3.47 -9.75
CA LEU A 81 6.12 -3.31 -9.20
C LEU A 81 6.15 -2.56 -7.87
N MET A 82 7.13 -2.84 -7.02
CA MET A 82 7.27 -2.14 -5.74
C MET A 82 7.66 -0.67 -5.92
N GLU A 83 8.50 -0.35 -6.91
CA GLU A 83 8.85 1.03 -7.27
C GLU A 83 7.62 1.81 -7.77
N LEU A 84 6.81 1.20 -8.65
CA LEU A 84 5.55 1.78 -9.11
C LEU A 84 4.59 2.01 -7.94
N GLN A 85 4.40 0.99 -7.09
CA GLN A 85 3.52 1.10 -5.93
C GLN A 85 3.98 2.18 -4.94
N GLN A 86 5.28 2.30 -4.71
CA GLN A 86 5.83 3.34 -3.84
C GLN A 86 5.49 4.75 -4.36
N ALA A 87 5.63 4.98 -5.67
CA ALA A 87 5.24 6.24 -6.28
C ALA A 87 3.73 6.52 -6.18
N ILE A 88 2.90 5.49 -6.35
CA ILE A 88 1.45 5.59 -6.20
C ILE A 88 1.09 5.91 -4.74
N ALA A 89 1.66 5.19 -3.78
CA ALA A 89 1.42 5.40 -2.35
C ALA A 89 1.82 6.81 -1.92
N MET A 90 3.00 7.29 -2.34
CA MET A 90 3.44 8.66 -2.07
C MET A 90 2.45 9.69 -2.60
N SER A 91 2.05 9.60 -3.87
CA SER A 91 1.08 10.50 -4.47
C SER A 91 -0.29 10.49 -3.77
N ARG A 92 -0.73 9.34 -3.26
CA ARG A 92 -1.98 9.21 -2.50
C ARG A 92 -1.87 9.79 -1.11
N ASN A 93 -0.75 9.59 -0.45
CA ASN A 93 -0.48 10.13 0.88
C ASN A 93 -0.32 11.64 0.84
N GLU A 94 0.39 12.19 -0.16
CA GLU A 94 0.47 13.64 -0.39
C GLU A 94 -0.92 14.28 -0.55
N ALA A 95 -1.84 13.62 -1.24
CA ALA A 95 -3.22 14.10 -1.41
C ALA A 95 -4.04 14.10 -0.10
N ARG A 96 -3.54 13.50 0.98
CA ARG A 96 -4.14 13.51 2.32
C ARG A 96 -3.66 14.69 3.17
N VAL A 97 -2.51 15.28 2.85
CA VAL A 97 -1.95 16.42 3.59
C VAL A 97 -2.95 17.59 3.63
N GLY A 98 -3.10 18.21 4.78
CA GLY A 98 -4.09 19.26 5.07
C GLY A 98 -5.52 18.76 5.26
N ARG A 99 -5.75 17.43 5.29
CA ARG A 99 -7.09 16.86 5.53
C ARG A 99 -7.14 16.21 6.91
N THR A 100 -8.32 16.27 7.52
CA THR A 100 -8.60 15.68 8.83
C THR A 100 -9.23 14.29 8.66
N PHE A 101 -8.78 13.34 9.45
CA PHE A 101 -9.27 11.97 9.49
C PHE A 101 -9.61 11.54 10.91
N ASP A 102 -10.53 10.60 11.03
CA ASP A 102 -10.72 9.83 12.26
C ASP A 102 -9.58 8.82 12.37
N ALA A 103 -8.80 8.92 13.44
CA ALA A 103 -7.68 8.04 13.71
C ALA A 103 -7.88 7.29 15.03
N LEU A 104 -7.46 6.04 15.06
CA LEU A 104 -7.28 5.28 16.29
C LEU A 104 -5.84 5.48 16.75
N VAL A 105 -5.64 6.23 17.82
CA VAL A 105 -4.34 6.39 18.48
C VAL A 105 -4.13 5.18 19.38
N THR A 106 -3.07 4.41 19.14
CA THR A 106 -2.83 3.12 19.81
C THR A 106 -1.90 3.23 21.02
N GLY A 107 -0.97 4.16 21.00
CA GLY A 107 -0.02 4.34 22.09
C GLY A 107 1.20 5.16 21.69
N VAL A 108 2.24 5.03 22.48
CA VAL A 108 3.55 5.64 22.20
C VAL A 108 4.27 4.83 21.12
N CYS A 109 4.91 5.53 20.19
CA CYS A 109 5.69 4.90 19.13
C CYS A 109 6.88 4.11 19.72
N GLU A 110 7.10 2.89 19.25
CA GLU A 110 8.19 2.03 19.76
C GLU A 110 9.59 2.62 19.50
N GLU A 111 9.74 3.42 18.43
CA GLU A 111 11.01 4.00 18.02
C GLU A 111 11.37 5.27 18.79
N THR A 112 10.39 5.96 19.38
CA THR A 112 10.60 7.22 20.12
C THR A 112 9.45 7.53 21.08
N GLU A 113 9.80 7.92 22.29
CA GLU A 113 8.83 8.33 23.32
C GLU A 113 8.14 9.69 23.05
N HIS A 114 8.61 10.41 22.03
CA HIS A 114 8.09 11.76 21.70
C HIS A 114 6.96 11.74 20.67
N LEU A 115 6.69 10.59 20.07
CA LEU A 115 5.62 10.44 19.09
C LEU A 115 4.59 9.43 19.56
N LEU A 116 3.34 9.69 19.25
CA LEU A 116 2.30 8.68 19.36
C LEU A 116 2.12 7.99 18.00
N GLU A 117 1.69 6.76 18.08
CA GLU A 117 1.37 5.92 16.94
C GLU A 117 -0.13 5.70 16.85
N GLY A 118 -0.65 5.72 15.65
CA GLY A 118 -2.03 5.44 15.35
C GLY A 118 -2.23 4.96 13.94
N ARG A 119 -3.49 4.86 13.54
CA ARG A 119 -3.89 4.47 12.19
C ARG A 119 -5.20 5.12 11.79
N ILE A 120 -5.33 5.42 10.51
CA ILE A 120 -6.60 5.83 9.91
C ILE A 120 -7.30 4.61 9.29
N VAL A 121 -8.56 4.81 8.90
CA VAL A 121 -9.33 3.79 8.18
C VAL A 121 -8.58 3.36 6.91
N GLY A 122 -8.42 2.06 6.74
CA GLY A 122 -7.74 1.46 5.59
C GLY A 122 -6.28 1.09 5.83
N GLN A 123 -5.72 1.36 7.01
CA GLN A 123 -4.41 0.88 7.43
C GLN A 123 -4.55 -0.37 8.31
N ALA A 124 -4.03 -1.51 7.84
CA ALA A 124 -4.01 -2.74 8.61
C ALA A 124 -2.89 -2.69 9.68
N PRO A 125 -3.18 -3.12 10.92
CA PRO A 125 -2.17 -3.17 11.98
C PRO A 125 -0.97 -4.02 11.56
N GLU A 126 0.24 -3.57 11.87
CA GLU A 126 1.51 -4.30 11.68
C GLU A 126 1.88 -4.64 10.22
N ILE A 127 1.02 -4.35 9.26
CA ILE A 127 1.23 -4.69 7.84
C ILE A 127 1.40 -3.43 6.99
N ASP A 128 0.50 -2.47 7.17
CA ASP A 128 0.51 -1.20 6.43
C ASP A 128 1.29 -0.13 7.18
N GLY A 129 1.51 1.02 6.54
CA GLY A 129 2.16 2.17 7.16
C GLY A 129 1.36 2.74 8.34
N ARG A 130 2.03 3.52 9.15
CA ARG A 130 1.52 4.08 10.42
C ARG A 130 1.15 5.55 10.27
N LEU A 131 0.34 6.03 11.19
CA LEU A 131 0.16 7.45 11.45
C LEU A 131 0.99 7.83 12.67
N LEU A 132 1.99 8.67 12.48
CA LEU A 132 2.81 9.25 13.54
C LEU A 132 2.22 10.59 13.95
N ILE A 133 1.98 10.78 15.24
CA ILE A 133 1.37 11.99 15.79
C ILE A 133 2.43 12.72 16.59
N ASN A 134 2.72 13.95 16.17
CA ASN A 134 3.79 14.77 16.73
C ASN A 134 3.30 16.02 17.44
N ASP A 135 2.00 16.35 17.36
CA ASP A 135 1.44 17.55 17.96
C ASP A 135 -0.03 17.34 18.41
N GLY A 136 -0.54 18.22 19.28
CA GLY A 136 -1.90 18.16 19.80
C GLY A 136 -2.15 17.01 20.78
N ILE A 137 -1.10 16.39 21.34
CA ILE A 137 -1.18 15.21 22.22
C ILE A 137 -2.00 15.51 23.47
N GLU A 138 -1.97 16.75 23.95
CA GLU A 138 -2.74 17.23 25.11
C GLU A 138 -4.26 17.20 24.91
N LEU A 139 -4.73 17.12 23.67
CA LEU A 139 -6.15 16.98 23.32
C LEU A 139 -6.67 15.54 23.47
N LEU A 140 -5.76 14.58 23.61
CA LEU A 140 -6.12 13.18 23.73
C LEU A 140 -6.59 12.83 25.16
N PRO A 141 -7.47 11.83 25.30
CA PRO A 141 -7.78 11.25 26.60
C PRO A 141 -6.53 10.59 27.19
N LYS A 142 -6.46 10.55 28.53
CA LYS A 142 -5.32 9.96 29.23
C LYS A 142 -5.15 8.46 29.00
N GLU A 143 -6.24 7.78 28.66
CA GLU A 143 -6.24 6.34 28.43
C GLU A 143 -6.22 6.06 26.92
N LEU A 144 -5.25 5.30 26.46
CA LEU A 144 -5.13 4.82 25.10
C LEU A 144 -5.37 3.29 25.08
N PRO A 145 -5.91 2.71 23.98
CA PRO A 145 -6.19 3.36 22.69
C PRO A 145 -7.45 4.23 22.68
N ALA A 146 -7.44 5.30 21.87
CA ALA A 146 -8.56 6.24 21.76
C ALA A 146 -8.75 6.74 20.32
N PHE A 147 -9.96 7.11 19.96
CA PHE A 147 -10.24 7.80 18.70
C PHE A 147 -10.03 9.31 18.85
N ALA A 148 -9.42 9.90 17.82
CA ALA A 148 -9.21 11.34 17.73
C ALA A 148 -9.34 11.83 16.29
N LYS A 149 -9.58 13.13 16.11
CA LYS A 149 -9.45 13.80 14.83
C LYS A 149 -7.99 14.19 14.64
N VAL A 150 -7.41 13.80 13.52
CA VAL A 150 -6.01 14.09 13.20
C VAL A 150 -5.93 14.72 11.81
N GLU A 151 -5.33 15.91 11.75
CA GLU A 151 -4.97 16.55 10.50
C GLU A 151 -3.61 16.02 10.04
N ILE A 152 -3.54 15.58 8.80
CA ILE A 152 -2.28 15.10 8.20
C ILE A 152 -1.43 16.31 7.84
N THR A 153 -0.23 16.39 8.42
CA THR A 153 0.70 17.51 8.22
C THR A 153 1.82 17.18 7.26
N ASP A 154 2.20 15.89 7.16
CA ASP A 154 3.24 15.43 6.25
C ASP A 154 2.96 14.00 5.78
N ALA A 155 3.60 13.60 4.68
CA ALA A 155 3.37 12.32 4.04
C ALA A 155 4.66 11.68 3.54
N HIS A 156 4.78 10.38 3.80
CA HIS A 156 5.84 9.52 3.30
C HIS A 156 5.22 8.38 2.46
N PRO A 157 6.01 7.62 1.70
CA PRO A 157 5.47 6.53 0.87
C PRO A 157 4.63 5.51 1.64
N TYR A 158 4.96 5.28 2.92
CA TYR A 158 4.27 4.29 3.75
C TYR A 158 3.61 4.92 4.98
N ASP A 159 4.23 5.93 5.57
CA ASP A 159 3.77 6.54 6.82
C ASP A 159 3.16 7.92 6.59
N LEU A 160 2.29 8.32 7.49
CA LEU A 160 1.70 9.65 7.57
C LEU A 160 2.17 10.32 8.86
N VAL A 161 2.27 11.63 8.84
CA VAL A 161 2.50 12.44 10.04
C VAL A 161 1.30 13.36 10.23
N GLY A 162 0.86 13.55 11.46
CA GLY A 162 -0.28 14.38 11.74
C GLY A 162 -0.29 14.98 13.15
N ALA A 163 -1.20 15.94 13.33
CA ALA A 163 -1.47 16.58 14.59
C ALA A 163 -2.92 16.33 15.02
N VAL A 164 -3.15 16.11 16.31
CA VAL A 164 -4.52 16.02 16.85
C VAL A 164 -5.17 17.38 16.78
N VAL A 165 -6.40 17.42 16.33
CA VAL A 165 -7.22 18.64 16.24
C VAL A 165 -8.52 18.51 17.04
N ALA A 166 -9.06 19.63 17.48
CA ALA A 166 -10.29 19.68 18.29
C ALA A 166 -11.55 19.35 17.48
#